data_63e7449bcafe73ea07fce07b187dd4b8
#
_entry.id   63e7449bcafe73ea07fce07b187dd4b8
#
_cell.length_a   1.000
_cell.length_b   1.000
_cell.length_c   1.000
_cell.angle_alpha   90.00
_cell.angle_beta   90.00
_cell.angle_gamma   90.00
#
_symmetry.space_group_name_H-M   'P 1'
#
loop_
_entity.id
_entity.type
_entity.pdbx_description
1 polymer ?
#
loop_
_entity_poly.entity_id
_entity_poly.type
_entity_poly.pdbx_seq_one_letter_code
_entity_poly.pdbx_strand_id
1 'polypeptide(L)'
;MKQINFLETIHKKTSRDYVQRVVDHDKGACADVAKKWGMDYWDGDRQYGYGGYSYDGRWRVVAEEMATHYGLKAGDRILDIGCGKAFLLYEFTQVVPGIEIAGIDISTYGIEHAKEEVRPFIQVGNCTDLPFENRSFDLVYSLNVFHNLKNYELHAAFAEMQRMRRGHGYMCTESYRNENEKAN
;
A
#
# COMPACT_ATOMS: atom_id res chain seq x y z
N MET A 1 -4.46 18.11 11.99
CA MET A 1 -4.63 16.93 11.08
C MET A 1 -5.44 15.91 11.85
N LYS A 2 -6.52 15.36 11.29
CA LYS A 2 -7.31 14.31 11.95
C LYS A 2 -6.71 12.96 11.62
N GLN A 3 -6.38 12.16 12.62
CA GLN A 3 -5.94 10.78 12.43
C GLN A 3 -7.15 9.94 12.06
N ILE A 4 -7.04 9.14 10.98
CA ILE A 4 -8.06 8.21 10.51
C ILE A 4 -7.35 6.89 10.23
N ASN A 5 -7.90 5.79 10.72
CA ASN A 5 -7.33 4.46 10.52
C ASN A 5 -8.29 3.58 9.73
N PHE A 6 -8.18 3.58 8.40
CA PHE A 6 -8.96 2.70 7.51
C PHE A 6 -8.52 1.22 7.58
N LEU A 7 -7.37 0.92 8.20
CA LEU A 7 -6.84 -0.44 8.27
C LEU A 7 -7.23 -1.19 9.55
N GLU A 8 -7.94 -0.53 10.47
CA GLU A 8 -8.28 -1.08 11.78
C GLU A 8 -8.98 -2.45 11.68
N THR A 9 -9.96 -2.56 10.79
CA THR A 9 -10.73 -3.80 10.59
C THR A 9 -9.88 -4.95 10.10
N ILE A 10 -8.89 -4.68 9.23
CA ILE A 10 -7.95 -5.70 8.72
C ILE A 10 -6.96 -6.10 9.80
N HIS A 11 -6.41 -5.12 10.54
CA HIS A 11 -5.38 -5.38 11.53
C HIS A 11 -5.90 -6.16 12.74
N LYS A 12 -7.13 -5.90 13.20
CA LYS A 12 -7.76 -6.64 14.31
C LYS A 12 -7.93 -8.14 14.05
N LYS A 13 -8.00 -8.55 12.78
CA LYS A 13 -8.13 -9.97 12.39
C LYS A 13 -6.79 -10.72 12.34
N THR A 14 -5.66 -10.02 12.51
CA THR A 14 -4.34 -10.62 12.35
C THR A 14 -3.66 -10.76 13.71
N SER A 15 -3.44 -11.98 14.17
CA SER A 15 -2.61 -12.27 15.34
C SER A 15 -1.19 -12.62 14.88
N ARG A 16 -0.18 -11.90 15.37
CA ARG A 16 1.22 -12.12 15.00
C ARG A 16 2.11 -12.06 16.23
N ASP A 17 2.96 -13.07 16.43
CA ASP A 17 4.04 -13.03 17.39
C ASP A 17 5.31 -12.46 16.72
N TYR A 18 5.50 -11.15 16.86
CA TYR A 18 6.66 -10.47 16.28
C TYR A 18 7.95 -10.77 17.04
N VAL A 19 7.87 -10.99 18.35
CA VAL A 19 9.04 -11.26 19.20
C VAL A 19 9.61 -12.63 18.86
N GLN A 20 8.78 -13.67 18.79
CA GLN A 20 9.21 -15.02 18.44
C GLN A 20 9.88 -15.06 17.07
N ARG A 21 9.33 -14.34 16.09
CA ARG A 21 9.91 -14.27 14.74
C ARG A 21 11.34 -13.70 14.73
N VAL A 22 11.64 -12.73 15.58
CA VAL A 22 13.00 -12.13 15.67
C VAL A 22 13.98 -13.08 16.37
N VAL A 23 13.49 -13.90 17.30
CA VAL A 23 14.30 -14.92 18.02
C VAL A 23 14.67 -16.08 17.08
N ASP A 24 13.75 -16.51 16.22
CA ASP A 24 13.93 -17.69 15.38
C ASP A 24 14.79 -17.43 14.14
N HIS A 25 14.91 -16.18 13.68
CA HIS A 25 15.56 -15.85 12.42
C HIS A 25 16.44 -14.61 12.53
N ASP A 26 17.59 -14.64 11.86
CA ASP A 26 18.47 -13.46 11.72
C ASP A 26 17.72 -12.36 10.95
N LYS A 27 17.40 -11.29 11.64
CA LYS A 27 16.62 -10.16 11.09
C LYS A 27 17.36 -9.47 9.93
N GLY A 28 18.70 -9.39 9.99
CA GLY A 28 19.50 -8.77 8.94
C GLY A 28 19.43 -9.56 7.64
N ALA A 29 19.70 -10.88 7.74
CA ALA A 29 19.65 -11.79 6.58
C ALA A 29 18.22 -11.83 5.97
N CYS A 30 17.17 -11.88 6.81
CA CYS A 30 15.80 -11.83 6.33
C CYS A 30 15.48 -10.51 5.62
N ALA A 31 15.98 -9.37 6.13
CA ALA A 31 15.77 -8.06 5.51
C ALA A 31 16.45 -7.94 4.14
N ASP A 32 17.63 -8.52 3.96
CA ASP A 32 18.34 -8.52 2.67
C ASP A 32 17.60 -9.28 1.57
N VAL A 33 16.88 -10.33 1.94
CA VAL A 33 15.98 -11.06 1.04
C VAL A 33 14.71 -10.25 0.78
N ALA A 34 14.07 -9.77 1.85
CA ALA A 34 12.81 -9.02 1.78
C ALA A 34 12.91 -7.76 0.90
N LYS A 35 14.01 -7.00 1.01
CA LYS A 35 14.24 -5.75 0.26
C LYS A 35 14.43 -5.94 -1.25
N LYS A 36 14.51 -7.17 -1.73
CA LYS A 36 14.49 -7.44 -3.18
C LYS A 36 13.07 -7.34 -3.76
N TRP A 37 12.06 -7.30 -2.90
CA TRP A 37 10.63 -7.18 -3.25
C TRP A 37 10.16 -8.20 -4.28
N GLY A 38 10.86 -9.35 -4.37
CA GLY A 38 10.59 -10.44 -5.29
C GLY A 38 9.61 -11.48 -4.73
N MET A 39 9.61 -12.67 -5.35
CA MET A 39 8.77 -13.81 -4.97
C MET A 39 8.89 -14.14 -3.48
N ASP A 40 10.11 -14.16 -2.93
CA ASP A 40 10.33 -14.51 -1.52
C ASP A 40 9.61 -13.56 -0.56
N TYR A 41 9.51 -12.26 -0.90
CA TYR A 41 8.78 -11.28 -0.09
C TYR A 41 7.28 -11.49 -0.14
N TRP A 42 6.71 -11.76 -1.32
CA TRP A 42 5.27 -11.85 -1.52
C TRP A 42 4.71 -13.24 -1.17
N ASP A 43 5.28 -14.26 -1.77
CA ASP A 43 4.72 -15.61 -1.78
C ASP A 43 5.68 -16.70 -1.24
N GLY A 44 6.91 -16.30 -0.82
CA GLY A 44 7.89 -17.17 -0.16
C GLY A 44 7.60 -17.36 1.32
N ASP A 45 8.62 -17.80 2.05
CA ASP A 45 8.50 -18.07 3.47
C ASP A 45 8.14 -16.82 4.29
N ARG A 46 7.32 -17.03 5.31
CA ARG A 46 6.81 -15.97 6.19
C ARG A 46 7.90 -15.12 6.86
N GLN A 47 9.10 -15.66 7.04
CA GLN A 47 10.25 -14.92 7.59
C GLN A 47 10.70 -13.74 6.69
N TYR A 48 10.50 -13.83 5.39
CA TYR A 48 10.93 -12.81 4.43
C TYR A 48 9.88 -11.75 4.14
N GLY A 49 8.60 -12.02 4.42
CA GLY A 49 7.56 -11.05 4.07
C GLY A 49 6.15 -11.51 4.42
N TYR A 50 5.28 -11.56 3.42
CA TYR A 50 3.87 -11.88 3.60
C TYR A 50 3.61 -13.36 3.89
N GLY A 51 4.42 -14.28 3.39
CA GLY A 51 4.19 -15.72 3.54
C GLY A 51 3.00 -16.20 2.69
N GLY A 52 2.86 -15.68 1.50
CA GLY A 52 1.72 -15.83 0.61
C GLY A 52 0.77 -14.64 0.67
N TYR A 53 0.70 -13.88 -0.42
CA TYR A 53 -0.18 -12.71 -0.53
C TYR A 53 -1.13 -12.90 -1.71
N SER A 54 -2.26 -13.56 -1.45
CA SER A 54 -3.31 -13.82 -2.42
C SER A 54 -4.55 -12.98 -2.15
N TYR A 55 -5.33 -12.73 -3.19
CA TYR A 55 -6.58 -12.01 -3.09
C TYR A 55 -7.62 -12.84 -2.31
N ASP A 56 -8.23 -12.21 -1.30
CA ASP A 56 -9.26 -12.82 -0.45
C ASP A 56 -10.44 -11.87 -0.14
N GLY A 57 -10.50 -10.72 -0.81
CA GLY A 57 -11.56 -9.73 -0.63
C GLY A 57 -11.44 -8.86 0.62
N ARG A 58 -10.42 -9.04 1.47
CA ARG A 58 -10.26 -8.29 2.73
C ARG A 58 -10.17 -6.78 2.54
N TRP A 59 -9.72 -6.32 1.38
CA TRP A 59 -9.55 -4.90 1.08
C TRP A 59 -10.86 -4.19 0.74
N ARG A 60 -11.96 -4.93 0.55
CA ARG A 60 -13.26 -4.38 0.23
C ARG A 60 -13.73 -3.32 1.23
N VAL A 61 -13.66 -3.64 2.51
CA VAL A 61 -14.08 -2.73 3.58
C VAL A 61 -13.25 -1.44 3.58
N VAL A 62 -11.95 -1.52 3.28
CA VAL A 62 -11.08 -0.33 3.19
C VAL A 62 -11.49 0.55 2.01
N ALA A 63 -11.74 -0.05 0.85
CA ALA A 63 -12.20 0.69 -0.33
C ALA A 63 -13.55 1.39 -0.06
N GLU A 64 -14.50 0.72 0.58
CA GLU A 64 -15.81 1.28 0.96
C GLU A 64 -15.68 2.45 1.93
N GLU A 65 -14.88 2.30 2.99
CA GLU A 65 -14.64 3.35 3.99
C GLU A 65 -13.93 4.56 3.37
N MET A 66 -12.87 4.34 2.57
CA MET A 66 -12.16 5.42 1.89
C MET A 66 -13.02 6.11 0.83
N ALA A 67 -13.77 5.36 0.02
CA ALA A 67 -14.67 5.92 -0.98
C ALA A 67 -15.73 6.82 -0.33
N THR A 68 -16.34 6.35 0.74
CA THR A 68 -17.33 7.12 1.51
C THR A 68 -16.71 8.36 2.14
N HIS A 69 -15.55 8.22 2.78
CA HIS A 69 -14.88 9.32 3.48
C HIS A 69 -14.44 10.45 2.55
N TYR A 70 -13.92 10.12 1.38
CA TYR A 70 -13.45 11.10 0.39
C TYR A 70 -14.51 11.49 -0.63
N GLY A 71 -15.69 10.88 -0.58
CA GLY A 71 -16.79 11.15 -1.51
C GLY A 71 -16.44 10.78 -2.96
N LEU A 72 -15.70 9.67 -3.15
CA LEU A 72 -15.26 9.23 -4.47
C LEU A 72 -16.44 8.79 -5.34
N LYS A 73 -16.38 9.12 -6.62
CA LYS A 73 -17.43 8.84 -7.62
C LYS A 73 -16.83 8.47 -8.97
N ALA A 74 -17.67 8.03 -9.87
CA ALA A 74 -17.29 7.77 -11.27
C ALA A 74 -16.59 8.99 -11.90
N GLY A 75 -15.49 8.74 -12.60
CA GLY A 75 -14.64 9.75 -13.22
C GLY A 75 -13.59 10.37 -12.30
N ASP A 76 -13.63 10.14 -10.99
CA ASP A 76 -12.52 10.51 -10.11
C ASP A 76 -11.32 9.60 -10.39
N ARG A 77 -10.11 10.16 -10.26
CA ARG A 77 -8.85 9.46 -10.49
C ARG A 77 -8.12 9.23 -9.17
N ILE A 78 -7.71 7.99 -8.92
CA ILE A 78 -6.96 7.63 -7.71
C ILE A 78 -5.59 7.02 -8.05
N LEU A 79 -4.60 7.31 -7.21
CA LEU A 79 -3.25 6.76 -7.32
C LEU A 79 -2.87 6.03 -6.04
N ASP A 80 -2.44 4.77 -6.18
CA ASP A 80 -1.83 3.96 -5.12
C ASP A 80 -0.31 3.94 -5.27
N ILE A 81 0.39 4.53 -4.32
CA ILE A 81 1.86 4.53 -4.27
C ILE A 81 2.34 3.37 -3.41
N GLY A 82 2.94 2.36 -4.06
CA GLY A 82 3.28 1.07 -3.45
C GLY A 82 2.11 0.10 -3.49
N CYS A 83 1.50 -0.03 -4.66
CA CYS A 83 0.26 -0.79 -4.84
C CYS A 83 0.44 -2.32 -4.71
N GLY A 84 1.66 -2.84 -4.78
CA GLY A 84 1.94 -4.27 -4.73
C GLY A 84 1.17 -5.06 -5.78
N LYS A 85 0.39 -6.06 -5.35
CA LYS A 85 -0.52 -6.84 -6.22
C LYS A 85 -1.85 -6.13 -6.50
N ALA A 86 -1.97 -4.85 -6.15
CA ALA A 86 -3.07 -3.94 -6.47
C ALA A 86 -4.49 -4.40 -6.04
N PHE A 87 -4.58 -5.20 -4.97
CA PHE A 87 -5.88 -5.73 -4.51
C PHE A 87 -6.82 -4.63 -4.02
N LEU A 88 -6.31 -3.56 -3.40
CA LEU A 88 -7.13 -2.42 -3.00
C LEU A 88 -7.62 -1.62 -4.22
N LEU A 89 -6.78 -1.40 -5.23
CA LEU A 89 -7.21 -0.75 -6.47
C LEU A 89 -8.31 -1.54 -7.17
N TYR A 90 -8.20 -2.88 -7.18
CA TYR A 90 -9.28 -3.73 -7.68
C TYR A 90 -10.59 -3.50 -6.91
N GLU A 91 -10.53 -3.47 -5.58
CA GLU A 91 -11.74 -3.21 -4.79
C GLU A 91 -12.36 -1.83 -5.06
N PHE A 92 -11.53 -0.81 -5.27
CA PHE A 92 -12.07 0.50 -5.68
C PHE A 92 -12.87 0.43 -6.97
N THR A 93 -12.46 -0.34 -7.96
CA THR A 93 -13.23 -0.51 -9.21
C THR A 93 -14.57 -1.20 -8.99
N GLN A 94 -14.68 -2.04 -7.95
CA GLN A 94 -15.91 -2.74 -7.60
C GLN A 94 -16.85 -1.87 -6.73
N VAL A 95 -16.28 -1.02 -5.88
CA VAL A 95 -17.02 -0.16 -4.94
C VAL A 95 -17.51 1.11 -5.62
N VAL A 96 -16.70 1.66 -6.53
CA VAL A 96 -17.00 2.90 -7.28
C VAL A 96 -16.92 2.60 -8.78
N PRO A 97 -17.96 2.04 -9.40
CA PRO A 97 -17.96 1.79 -10.83
C PRO A 97 -17.67 3.06 -11.64
N GLY A 98 -16.70 2.99 -12.54
CA GLY A 98 -16.27 4.14 -13.34
C GLY A 98 -15.18 5.01 -12.70
N ILE A 99 -14.62 4.62 -11.56
CA ILE A 99 -13.41 5.26 -11.03
C ILE A 99 -12.20 4.96 -11.93
N GLU A 100 -11.34 5.94 -12.12
CA GLU A 100 -10.07 5.77 -12.83
C GLU A 100 -8.96 5.46 -11.84
N ILE A 101 -8.23 4.38 -12.08
CA ILE A 101 -7.18 3.91 -11.18
C ILE A 101 -5.80 4.03 -11.81
N ALA A 102 -4.80 4.29 -10.99
CA ALA A 102 -3.39 4.12 -11.32
C ALA A 102 -2.64 3.56 -10.11
N GLY A 103 -1.61 2.78 -10.37
CA GLY A 103 -0.75 2.24 -9.31
C GLY A 103 0.71 2.19 -9.72
N ILE A 104 1.59 2.36 -8.74
CA ILE A 104 3.02 2.22 -8.92
C ILE A 104 3.61 1.39 -7.78
N ASP A 105 4.51 0.49 -8.11
CA ASP A 105 5.26 -0.29 -7.12
C ASP A 105 6.68 -0.56 -7.62
N ILE A 106 7.63 -0.67 -6.71
CA ILE A 106 9.02 -1.02 -7.06
C ILE A 106 9.16 -2.51 -7.39
N SER A 107 8.23 -3.33 -6.96
CA SER A 107 8.21 -4.79 -7.14
C SER A 107 7.70 -5.18 -8.52
N THR A 108 8.59 -5.62 -9.41
CA THR A 108 8.19 -6.25 -10.68
C THR A 108 7.30 -7.47 -10.43
N TYR A 109 7.67 -8.31 -9.44
CA TYR A 109 6.88 -9.48 -9.08
C TYR A 109 5.46 -9.11 -8.62
N GLY A 110 5.31 -8.06 -7.79
CA GLY A 110 4.00 -7.58 -7.34
C GLY A 110 3.11 -7.17 -8.50
N ILE A 111 3.64 -6.38 -9.44
CA ILE A 111 2.93 -5.92 -10.64
C ILE A 111 2.53 -7.10 -11.54
N GLU A 112 3.45 -8.03 -11.82
CA GLU A 112 3.17 -9.20 -12.68
C GLU A 112 2.11 -10.14 -12.09
N HIS A 113 2.02 -10.22 -10.74
CA HIS A 113 1.06 -11.05 -10.02
C HIS A 113 -0.15 -10.28 -9.48
N ALA A 114 -0.37 -9.07 -9.98
CA ALA A 114 -1.59 -8.32 -9.72
C ALA A 114 -2.79 -8.97 -10.46
N LYS A 115 -4.01 -8.63 -10.00
CA LYS A 115 -5.22 -9.07 -10.70
C LYS A 115 -5.23 -8.57 -12.15
N GLU A 116 -5.66 -9.42 -13.07
CA GLU A 116 -5.64 -9.12 -14.51
C GLU A 116 -6.43 -7.85 -14.85
N GLU A 117 -7.54 -7.63 -14.15
CA GLU A 117 -8.43 -6.49 -14.35
C GLU A 117 -7.76 -5.13 -14.10
N VAL A 118 -6.80 -5.08 -13.20
CA VAL A 118 -6.12 -3.83 -12.81
C VAL A 118 -4.69 -3.70 -13.36
N ARG A 119 -4.12 -4.79 -13.85
CA ARG A 119 -2.75 -4.83 -14.38
C ARG A 119 -2.46 -3.79 -15.47
N PRO A 120 -3.37 -3.46 -16.40
CA PRO A 120 -3.14 -2.43 -17.41
C PRO A 120 -2.97 -1.01 -16.85
N PHE A 121 -3.36 -0.77 -15.61
CA PHE A 121 -3.38 0.54 -14.96
C PHE A 121 -2.27 0.73 -13.92
N ILE A 122 -1.40 -0.25 -13.78
CA ILE A 122 -0.30 -0.23 -12.81
C ILE A 122 1.04 -0.48 -13.50
N GLN A 123 2.10 0.05 -12.91
CA GLN A 123 3.44 -0.08 -13.48
C GLN A 123 4.53 -0.17 -12.42
N VAL A 124 5.67 -0.72 -12.82
CA VAL A 124 6.88 -0.70 -12.00
C VAL A 124 7.45 0.71 -11.98
N GLY A 125 7.79 1.22 -10.79
CA GLY A 125 8.40 2.53 -10.65
C GLY A 125 8.73 2.89 -9.20
N ASN A 126 9.39 4.03 -9.04
CA ASN A 126 9.84 4.53 -7.75
C ASN A 126 8.91 5.64 -7.25
N CYS A 127 8.52 5.59 -5.98
CA CYS A 127 7.69 6.60 -5.34
C CYS A 127 8.34 7.99 -5.22
N THR A 128 9.65 8.08 -5.45
CA THR A 128 10.40 9.36 -5.42
C THR A 128 10.45 10.09 -6.75
N ASP A 129 9.95 9.46 -7.83
CA ASP A 129 9.89 10.03 -9.19
C ASP A 129 8.70 9.40 -9.94
N LEU A 130 7.54 10.03 -9.83
CA LEU A 130 6.29 9.51 -10.35
C LEU A 130 6.04 10.01 -11.79
N PRO A 131 5.78 9.12 -12.76
CA PRO A 131 5.65 9.45 -14.17
C PRO A 131 4.24 9.98 -14.53
N PHE A 132 3.69 10.84 -13.70
CA PHE A 132 2.37 11.40 -13.90
C PHE A 132 2.41 12.94 -13.88
N GLU A 133 1.41 13.57 -14.49
CA GLU A 133 1.26 15.02 -14.50
C GLU A 133 0.89 15.58 -13.13
N ASN A 134 1.29 16.82 -12.87
CA ASN A 134 0.95 17.52 -11.64
C ASN A 134 -0.58 17.61 -11.46
N ARG A 135 -1.06 17.44 -10.22
CA ARG A 135 -2.46 17.64 -9.85
C ARG A 135 -3.43 16.80 -10.71
N SER A 136 -3.06 15.57 -11.02
CA SER A 136 -3.83 14.69 -11.90
C SER A 136 -4.74 13.70 -11.18
N PHE A 137 -4.68 13.62 -9.83
CA PHE A 137 -5.45 12.66 -9.05
C PHE A 137 -6.30 13.32 -7.96
N ASP A 138 -7.52 12.84 -7.77
CA ASP A 138 -8.47 13.28 -6.75
C ASP A 138 -8.11 12.71 -5.37
N LEU A 139 -7.58 11.47 -5.35
CA LEU A 139 -7.01 10.85 -4.17
C LEU A 139 -5.66 10.23 -4.51
N VAL A 140 -4.63 10.58 -3.74
CA VAL A 140 -3.33 9.88 -3.76
C VAL A 140 -3.13 9.24 -2.40
N TYR A 141 -2.85 7.94 -2.37
CA TYR A 141 -2.62 7.25 -1.11
C TYR A 141 -1.42 6.31 -1.17
N SER A 142 -0.90 6.00 0.01
CA SER A 142 0.18 5.04 0.22
C SER A 142 -0.02 4.29 1.52
N LEU A 143 0.00 2.96 1.48
CA LEU A 143 -0.23 2.10 2.62
C LEU A 143 0.99 1.22 2.91
N ASN A 144 1.62 1.44 4.08
CA ASN A 144 2.74 0.62 4.56
C ASN A 144 3.95 0.57 3.59
N VAL A 145 4.27 1.68 2.95
CA VAL A 145 5.40 1.81 2.02
C VAL A 145 6.49 2.70 2.57
N PHE A 146 6.14 3.90 3.00
CA PHE A 146 7.07 4.98 3.28
C PHE A 146 8.00 4.72 4.47
N HIS A 147 7.64 3.81 5.38
CA HIS A 147 8.53 3.37 6.47
C HIS A 147 9.76 2.56 5.98
N ASN A 148 9.75 2.12 4.72
CA ASN A 148 10.90 1.44 4.10
C ASN A 148 11.92 2.40 3.47
N LEU A 149 11.58 3.69 3.39
CA LEU A 149 12.39 4.71 2.73
C LEU A 149 13.42 5.32 3.68
N LYS A 150 14.55 5.71 3.15
CA LYS A 150 15.51 6.56 3.87
C LYS A 150 14.95 7.99 3.96
N ASN A 151 15.44 8.79 4.91
CA ASN A 151 14.88 10.13 5.16
C ASN A 151 14.84 11.02 3.91
N TYR A 152 15.85 10.98 3.06
CA TYR A 152 15.87 11.81 1.84
C TYR A 152 14.88 11.27 0.77
N GLU A 153 14.72 9.96 0.68
CA GLU A 153 13.71 9.32 -0.19
C GLU A 153 12.30 9.62 0.31
N LEU A 154 12.11 9.57 1.63
CA LEU A 154 10.84 9.91 2.26
C LEU A 154 10.41 11.34 1.94
N HIS A 155 11.33 12.31 2.02
CA HIS A 155 11.06 13.70 1.64
C HIS A 155 10.66 13.81 0.16
N ALA A 156 11.38 13.14 -0.74
CA ALA A 156 11.06 13.12 -2.17
C ALA A 156 9.69 12.48 -2.44
N ALA A 157 9.40 11.33 -1.81
CA ALA A 157 8.12 10.65 -1.96
C ALA A 157 6.92 11.50 -1.47
N PHE A 158 7.08 12.24 -0.37
CA PHE A 158 6.08 13.19 0.07
C PHE A 158 5.88 14.35 -0.91
N ALA A 159 6.96 14.88 -1.47
CA ALA A 159 6.86 15.93 -2.48
C ALA A 159 6.12 15.44 -3.72
N GLU A 160 6.41 14.21 -4.19
CA GLU A 160 5.71 13.58 -5.30
C GLU A 160 4.23 13.35 -4.99
N MET A 161 3.91 12.78 -3.83
CA MET A 161 2.52 12.60 -3.39
C MET A 161 1.77 13.93 -3.37
N GLN A 162 2.40 15.01 -2.89
CA GLN A 162 1.82 16.33 -2.88
C GLN A 162 1.67 16.92 -4.29
N ARG A 163 2.64 16.66 -5.18
CA ARG A 163 2.62 17.12 -6.57
C ARG A 163 1.47 16.49 -7.35
N MET A 164 1.21 15.18 -7.14
CA MET A 164 0.21 14.41 -7.89
C MET A 164 -1.22 14.77 -7.51
N ARG A 165 -1.49 15.09 -6.23
CA ARG A 165 -2.86 15.29 -5.77
C ARG A 165 -3.44 16.66 -6.20
N ARG A 166 -4.64 16.65 -6.71
CA ARG A 166 -5.51 17.85 -6.83
C ARG A 166 -6.55 17.92 -5.71
N GLY A 167 -6.83 16.81 -5.07
CA GLY A 167 -7.78 16.64 -3.96
C GLY A 167 -7.11 16.13 -2.69
N HIS A 168 -7.43 14.92 -2.30
CA HIS A 168 -7.07 14.33 -1.04
C HIS A 168 -5.74 13.54 -1.09
N GLY A 169 -5.10 13.41 0.07
CA GLY A 169 -3.95 12.53 0.27
C GLY A 169 -4.11 11.72 1.53
N TYR A 170 -3.77 10.44 1.50
CA TYR A 170 -3.76 9.56 2.65
C TYR A 170 -2.48 8.73 2.73
N MET A 171 -1.93 8.63 3.91
CA MET A 171 -0.74 7.83 4.15
C MET A 171 -0.88 7.06 5.46
N CYS A 172 -0.53 5.78 5.41
CA CYS A 172 -0.33 4.94 6.58
C CYS A 172 1.06 4.31 6.50
N THR A 173 1.90 4.58 7.49
CA THR A 173 3.28 4.04 7.54
C THR A 173 3.42 2.90 8.54
N GLU A 174 2.65 2.94 9.63
CA GLU A 174 2.69 1.98 10.71
C GLU A 174 1.29 1.75 11.27
N SER A 175 1.11 0.61 11.92
CA SER A 175 -0.13 0.26 12.58
C SER A 175 0.15 -0.24 13.98
N TYR A 176 -0.74 0.08 14.89
CA TYR A 176 -0.76 -0.41 16.26
C TYR A 176 -2.16 -0.96 16.57
N ARG A 177 -2.22 -1.95 17.47
CA ARG A 177 -3.49 -2.62 17.83
C ARG A 177 -4.13 -2.02 19.09
N ASN A 178 -3.35 -1.29 19.86
CA ASN A 178 -3.78 -0.68 21.12
C ASN A 178 -2.86 0.48 21.52
N GLU A 179 -3.26 1.29 22.48
CA GLU A 179 -2.52 2.47 22.93
C GLU A 179 -1.12 2.15 23.49
N ASN A 180 -0.90 0.96 24.05
CA ASN A 180 0.43 0.57 24.54
C ASN A 180 1.40 0.32 23.39
N GLU A 181 0.93 -0.30 22.30
CA GLU A 181 1.74 -0.49 21.10
C GLU A 181 2.02 0.82 20.36
N LYS A 182 1.10 1.78 20.46
CA LYS A 182 1.29 3.13 19.89
C LYS A 182 2.36 3.96 20.62
N ALA A 183 2.56 3.70 21.91
CA ALA A 183 3.51 4.44 22.74
C ALA A 183 4.97 3.92 22.60
N ASN A 184 5.19 2.75 22.00
CA ASN A 184 6.48 2.12 21.75
C ASN A 184 6.97 2.32 20.33
#